data_6af2911cea13b352442a29cb8d85f48e
#
_entry.id   6af2911cea13b352442a29cb8d85f48e
#
_cell.length_a   1.000
_cell.length_b   1.000
_cell.length_c   1.000
_cell.angle_alpha   90.00
_cell.angle_beta   90.00
_cell.angle_gamma   90.00
#
_symmetry.space_group_name_H-M   'P 1'
#
loop_
_entity.id
_entity.type
_entity.pdbx_description
1 polymer ?
#
loop_
_entity_poly.entity_id
_entity_poly.type
_entity_poly.pdbx_seq_one_letter_code
_entity_poly.pdbx_strand_id
1 'polypeptide(L)'
;MKQGVLSKIVIACLILFLSEPLMAQAELERHLSDYRIDSLKTKELRLDFDNLFFFKNNEFGNSVMKGYTLPGAWVNPKLSYIPLPNIKFEAGAYMLWYSGAYKYPNYAYQDIAHWKGKHYQNGIHLLPFFRGQINIGNFNFVLGDIYGGSSHRLILPLYNPELDLTSDPESGFQVIYDTPRFHLDTWINWQSFIFESDTH
;
A
#
# COMPACT_ATOMS: atom_id res chain seq x y z
N MET A 1 -25.72 42.18 -0.52
CA MET A 1 -24.78 41.66 -1.54
C MET A 1 -23.56 40.88 -0.99
N LYS A 2 -23.10 41.06 0.24
CA LYS A 2 -21.89 40.38 0.77
C LYS A 2 -22.11 38.91 1.21
N GLN A 3 -23.29 38.50 1.64
CA GLN A 3 -23.57 37.14 2.10
C GLN A 3 -23.55 36.08 0.98
N GLY A 4 -23.97 36.40 -0.23
CA GLY A 4 -23.96 35.45 -1.34
C GLY A 4 -22.58 35.10 -1.91
N VAL A 5 -21.61 36.00 -1.73
CA VAL A 5 -20.25 35.76 -2.18
C VAL A 5 -19.51 34.83 -1.21
N LEU A 6 -19.71 35.06 0.11
CA LEU A 6 -19.11 34.22 1.15
C LEU A 6 -19.62 32.76 1.07
N SER A 7 -20.90 32.57 0.84
CA SER A 7 -21.50 31.24 0.65
C SER A 7 -20.91 30.51 -0.58
N LYS A 8 -20.70 31.19 -1.70
CA LYS A 8 -20.10 30.60 -2.89
C LYS A 8 -18.62 30.23 -2.69
N ILE A 9 -17.88 31.01 -1.94
CA ILE A 9 -16.48 30.73 -1.59
C ILE A 9 -16.42 29.51 -0.68
N VAL A 10 -17.26 29.43 0.35
CA VAL A 10 -17.31 28.27 1.25
C VAL A 10 -17.68 26.99 0.50
N ILE A 11 -18.66 27.05 -0.42
CA ILE A 11 -19.04 25.89 -1.24
C ILE A 11 -17.92 25.49 -2.19
N ALA A 12 -17.22 26.45 -2.81
CA ALA A 12 -16.08 26.14 -3.68
C ALA A 12 -14.91 25.52 -2.90
N CYS A 13 -14.60 26.02 -1.70
CA CYS A 13 -13.60 25.41 -0.82
C CYS A 13 -14.04 23.99 -0.38
N LEU A 14 -15.31 23.77 -0.04
CA LEU A 14 -15.81 22.46 0.34
C LEU A 14 -15.70 21.44 -0.81
N ILE A 15 -15.99 21.86 -2.05
CA ILE A 15 -15.86 21.02 -3.24
C ILE A 15 -14.39 20.68 -3.51
N LEU A 16 -13.46 21.63 -3.33
CA LEU A 16 -12.04 21.40 -3.46
C LEU A 16 -11.54 20.38 -2.40
N PHE A 17 -11.96 20.52 -1.15
CA PHE A 17 -11.60 19.57 -0.08
C PHE A 17 -12.19 18.19 -0.27
N LEU A 18 -13.32 18.04 -0.95
CA LEU A 18 -13.94 16.73 -1.23
C LEU A 18 -13.32 16.01 -2.42
N SER A 19 -12.64 16.72 -3.33
CA SER A 19 -11.97 16.12 -4.49
C SER A 19 -10.57 15.59 -4.17
N GLU A 20 -9.89 16.15 -3.17
CA GLU A 20 -8.53 15.77 -2.78
C GLU A 20 -8.37 14.29 -2.37
N PRO A 21 -9.22 13.70 -1.51
CA PRO A 21 -9.05 12.31 -1.09
C PRO A 21 -9.18 11.29 -2.23
N LEU A 22 -10.02 11.57 -3.22
CA LEU A 22 -10.18 10.67 -4.37
C LEU A 22 -8.94 10.66 -5.28
N MET A 23 -8.30 11.82 -5.43
CA MET A 23 -7.06 11.96 -6.20
C MET A 23 -5.87 11.32 -5.49
N ALA A 24 -5.78 11.47 -4.16
CA ALA A 24 -4.70 10.87 -3.36
C ALA A 24 -4.74 9.34 -3.39
N GLN A 25 -5.92 8.73 -3.33
CA GLN A 25 -6.07 7.28 -3.41
C GLN A 25 -5.71 6.76 -4.81
N ALA A 26 -6.15 7.43 -5.87
CA ALA A 26 -5.81 7.04 -7.24
C ALA A 26 -4.30 7.18 -7.52
N GLU A 27 -3.65 8.18 -6.93
CA GLU A 27 -2.20 8.37 -7.03
C GLU A 27 -1.42 7.28 -6.28
N LEU A 28 -1.88 6.90 -5.07
CA LEU A 28 -1.30 5.81 -4.31
C LEU A 28 -1.39 4.48 -5.08
N GLU A 29 -2.56 4.13 -5.60
CA GLU A 29 -2.74 2.90 -6.39
C GLU A 29 -1.86 2.90 -7.64
N ARG A 30 -1.73 4.04 -8.32
CA ARG A 30 -0.86 4.20 -9.47
C ARG A 30 0.60 3.97 -9.08
N HIS A 31 1.04 4.55 -7.98
CA HIS A 31 2.41 4.41 -7.48
C HIS A 31 2.74 2.97 -7.09
N LEU A 32 1.87 2.32 -6.32
CA LEU A 32 2.02 0.92 -5.91
C LEU A 32 2.03 -0.06 -7.10
N SER A 33 1.44 0.35 -8.23
CA SER A 33 1.33 -0.48 -9.44
C SER A 33 2.31 -0.09 -10.56
N ASP A 34 3.20 0.88 -10.35
CA ASP A 34 4.17 1.29 -11.37
C ASP A 34 5.40 0.37 -11.36
N TYR A 35 5.30 -0.69 -12.18
CA TYR A 35 6.36 -1.70 -12.38
C TYR A 35 7.23 -1.42 -13.60
N ARG A 36 7.15 -0.24 -14.22
CA ARG A 36 7.93 0.08 -15.42
C ARG A 36 9.39 0.36 -15.08
N ILE A 37 10.29 -0.24 -15.86
CA ILE A 37 11.71 0.06 -15.78
C ILE A 37 12.02 1.21 -16.75
N ASP A 38 12.52 2.32 -16.21
CA ASP A 38 12.96 3.44 -17.03
C ASP A 38 14.39 3.16 -17.56
N SER A 39 14.46 2.70 -18.79
CA SER A 39 15.73 2.35 -19.44
C SER A 39 16.69 3.53 -19.58
N LEU A 40 16.21 4.77 -19.55
CA LEU A 40 17.05 5.97 -19.59
C LEU A 40 17.91 6.13 -18.34
N LYS A 41 17.52 5.50 -17.23
CA LYS A 41 18.22 5.51 -15.93
C LYS A 41 19.16 4.31 -15.75
N THR A 42 19.54 3.66 -16.84
CA THR A 42 20.47 2.53 -16.78
C THR A 42 21.84 2.97 -16.23
N LYS A 43 22.38 2.17 -15.28
CA LYS A 43 23.63 2.38 -14.51
C LYS A 43 23.55 3.56 -13.51
N GLU A 44 22.37 4.08 -13.23
CA GLU A 44 22.17 5.06 -12.19
C GLU A 44 21.82 4.37 -10.86
N LEU A 45 22.47 4.82 -9.78
CA LEU A 45 22.08 4.53 -8.41
C LEU A 45 21.25 5.69 -7.88
N ARG A 46 20.04 5.41 -7.42
CA ARG A 46 19.09 6.42 -6.95
C ARG A 46 18.66 6.12 -5.53
N LEU A 47 18.38 7.16 -4.77
CA LEU A 47 17.65 7.08 -3.52
C LEU A 47 16.19 7.47 -3.80
N ASP A 48 15.29 6.53 -3.66
CA ASP A 48 13.86 6.74 -3.77
C ASP A 48 13.25 6.76 -2.36
N PHE A 49 12.21 7.56 -2.15
CA PHE A 49 11.58 7.72 -0.86
C PHE A 49 10.06 7.76 -1.03
N ASP A 50 9.41 6.65 -0.73
CA ASP A 50 7.95 6.56 -0.74
C ASP A 50 7.43 6.79 0.66
N ASN A 51 6.32 7.49 0.79
CA ASN A 51 5.69 7.73 2.09
C ASN A 51 4.18 7.97 1.96
N LEU A 52 3.47 7.62 3.00
CA LEU A 52 2.05 7.92 3.16
C LEU A 52 1.78 8.29 4.61
N PHE A 53 1.17 9.45 4.82
CA PHE A 53 0.59 9.84 6.10
C PHE A 53 -0.93 9.70 5.99
N PHE A 54 -1.56 9.05 6.96
CA PHE A 54 -2.98 8.83 6.91
C PHE A 54 -3.65 9.13 8.26
N PHE A 55 -4.89 9.57 8.16
CA PHE A 55 -5.81 9.70 9.28
C PHE A 55 -7.18 9.22 8.82
N LYS A 56 -7.64 8.13 9.40
CA LYS A 56 -8.94 7.57 9.07
C LYS A 56 -9.84 7.60 10.30
N ASN A 57 -11.05 8.09 10.14
CA ASN A 57 -12.09 8.04 11.14
C ASN A 57 -13.29 7.27 10.59
N ASN A 58 -13.71 6.25 11.31
CA ASN A 58 -14.90 5.46 11.02
C ASN A 58 -15.82 5.47 12.25
N GLU A 59 -16.96 6.14 12.11
CA GLU A 59 -17.92 6.28 13.20
C GLU A 59 -19.03 5.20 13.17
N PHE A 60 -19.03 4.35 12.14
CA PHE A 60 -19.96 3.23 12.08
C PHE A 60 -19.61 2.17 13.10
N GLY A 61 -20.65 1.71 13.83
CA GLY A 61 -20.52 0.60 14.76
C GLY A 61 -21.66 -0.38 14.59
N ASN A 62 -21.33 -1.66 14.45
CA ASN A 62 -22.27 -2.76 14.49
C ASN A 62 -21.73 -3.94 15.29
N SER A 63 -22.41 -5.08 15.25
CA SER A 63 -21.97 -6.29 15.97
C SER A 63 -20.65 -6.87 15.43
N VAL A 64 -20.31 -6.61 14.16
CA VAL A 64 -19.13 -7.17 13.50
C VAL A 64 -17.96 -6.19 13.53
N MET A 65 -18.22 -4.91 13.26
CA MET A 65 -17.19 -3.88 13.19
C MET A 65 -17.51 -2.74 14.16
N LYS A 66 -16.51 -2.30 14.91
CA LYS A 66 -16.59 -1.14 15.80
C LYS A 66 -16.03 0.09 15.09
N GLY A 67 -16.56 1.27 15.45
CA GLY A 67 -15.98 2.53 15.03
C GLY A 67 -14.55 2.67 15.55
N TYR A 68 -13.69 3.34 14.78
CA TYR A 68 -12.28 3.52 15.11
C TYR A 68 -11.74 4.83 14.54
N THR A 69 -10.70 5.34 15.18
CA THR A 69 -9.87 6.43 14.65
C THR A 69 -8.45 5.90 14.48
N LEU A 70 -7.87 6.06 13.29
CA LEU A 70 -6.60 5.48 12.90
C LEU A 70 -5.68 6.54 12.29
N PRO A 71 -4.86 7.23 13.10
CA PRO A 71 -3.71 7.98 12.61
C PRO A 71 -2.53 7.05 12.36
N GLY A 72 -1.76 7.32 11.31
CA GLY A 72 -0.57 6.54 11.02
C GLY A 72 0.24 7.10 9.87
N ALA A 73 1.37 6.45 9.63
CA ALA A 73 2.27 6.75 8.55
C ALA A 73 3.09 5.53 8.18
N TRP A 74 3.42 5.39 6.91
CA TRP A 74 4.50 4.51 6.50
C TRP A 74 5.49 5.26 5.61
N VAL A 75 6.73 4.82 5.67
CA VAL A 75 7.84 5.34 4.85
C VAL A 75 8.68 4.18 4.33
N ASN A 76 9.15 4.30 3.10
CA ASN A 76 9.98 3.29 2.44
C ASN A 76 11.15 3.97 1.72
N PRO A 77 12.23 4.33 2.44
CA PRO A 77 13.48 4.71 1.83
C PRO A 77 14.15 3.50 1.18
N LYS A 78 14.53 3.62 -0.10
CA LYS A 78 15.16 2.54 -0.85
C LYS A 78 16.17 3.03 -1.85
N LEU A 79 17.23 2.25 -2.04
CA LEU A 79 18.17 2.41 -3.13
C LEU A 79 17.66 1.63 -4.34
N SER A 80 17.64 2.26 -5.49
CA SER A 80 17.22 1.70 -6.76
C SER A 80 18.39 1.72 -7.74
N TYR A 81 18.68 0.60 -8.38
CA TYR A 81 19.75 0.45 -9.36
C TYR A 81 19.28 -0.33 -10.59
N ILE A 82 19.55 0.20 -11.77
CA ILE A 82 19.20 -0.42 -13.07
C ILE A 82 20.50 -0.79 -13.79
N PRO A 83 21.05 -2.00 -13.58
CA PRO A 83 22.30 -2.42 -14.23
C PRO A 83 22.17 -2.56 -15.74
N LEU A 84 21.01 -3.01 -16.21
CA LEU A 84 20.67 -3.19 -17.62
C LEU A 84 19.29 -2.56 -17.91
N PRO A 85 18.97 -2.18 -19.16
CA PRO A 85 17.72 -1.51 -19.50
C PRO A 85 16.45 -2.26 -19.09
N ASN A 86 16.56 -3.55 -18.83
CA ASN A 86 15.47 -4.46 -18.51
C ASN A 86 15.61 -5.12 -17.13
N ILE A 87 16.60 -4.72 -16.30
CA ILE A 87 16.80 -5.28 -14.96
C ILE A 87 16.86 -4.14 -13.96
N LYS A 88 16.10 -4.26 -12.86
CA LYS A 88 16.04 -3.30 -11.75
C LYS A 88 16.18 -4.03 -10.43
N PHE A 89 16.97 -3.46 -9.53
CA PHE A 89 17.07 -3.89 -8.13
C PHE A 89 16.69 -2.72 -7.23
N GLU A 90 15.97 -3.03 -6.16
CA GLU A 90 15.64 -2.09 -5.09
C GLU A 90 15.95 -2.75 -3.74
N ALA A 91 16.54 -1.99 -2.83
CA ALA A 91 16.83 -2.46 -1.47
C ALA A 91 16.68 -1.30 -0.49
N GLY A 92 16.03 -1.54 0.65
CA GLY A 92 15.75 -0.50 1.63
C GLY A 92 15.10 -1.02 2.89
N ALA A 93 14.25 -0.19 3.48
CA ALA A 93 13.49 -0.55 4.66
C ALA A 93 12.06 0.01 4.56
N TYR A 94 11.10 -0.79 4.95
CA TYR A 94 9.73 -0.36 5.14
C TYR A 94 9.48 -0.11 6.62
N MET A 95 8.99 1.06 6.95
CA MET A 95 8.68 1.47 8.31
C MET A 95 7.23 1.91 8.38
N LEU A 96 6.43 1.20 9.16
CA LEU A 96 5.02 1.52 9.40
C LEU A 96 4.83 1.86 10.88
N TRP A 97 4.09 2.91 11.15
CA TRP A 97 3.56 3.24 12.45
C TRP A 97 2.10 3.60 12.35
N TYR A 98 1.28 3.04 13.23
CA TYR A 98 -0.11 3.47 13.41
C TYR A 98 -0.60 3.28 14.82
N SER A 99 -1.69 3.99 15.16
CA SER A 99 -2.34 3.93 16.45
C SER A 99 -3.85 4.05 16.24
N GLY A 100 -4.65 3.27 16.97
CA GLY A 100 -6.09 3.31 16.82
C GLY A 100 -6.84 2.89 18.06
N ALA A 101 -8.07 3.35 18.18
CA ALA A 101 -9.03 2.86 19.14
C ALA A 101 -9.84 1.71 18.54
N TYR A 102 -10.31 0.80 19.39
CA TYR A 102 -11.01 -0.44 19.03
C TYR A 102 -10.17 -1.40 18.19
N LYS A 103 -10.76 -2.50 17.78
CA LYS A 103 -10.09 -3.58 17.07
C LYS A 103 -10.03 -3.29 15.58
N TYR A 104 -9.03 -2.55 15.20
CA TYR A 104 -8.73 -2.29 13.80
C TYR A 104 -7.50 -3.13 13.37
N PRO A 105 -7.48 -3.65 12.14
CA PRO A 105 -8.55 -3.55 11.13
C PRO A 105 -9.83 -4.30 11.47
N ASN A 106 -9.80 -5.42 12.03
CA ASN A 106 -10.89 -6.17 12.70
C ASN A 106 -10.37 -7.53 13.17
N TYR A 107 -11.24 -8.42 13.63
CA TYR A 107 -10.82 -9.75 14.10
C TYR A 107 -10.07 -10.60 13.06
N ALA A 108 -10.34 -10.42 11.78
CA ALA A 108 -9.72 -11.20 10.71
C ALA A 108 -8.23 -10.87 10.49
N TYR A 109 -7.76 -9.74 11.03
CA TYR A 109 -6.38 -9.23 10.80
C TYR A 109 -5.62 -9.03 12.11
N GLN A 110 -5.90 -9.84 13.12
CA GLN A 110 -5.28 -9.72 14.45
C GLN A 110 -3.77 -9.94 14.44
N ASP A 111 -3.25 -10.68 13.46
CA ASP A 111 -1.83 -11.00 13.36
C ASP A 111 -0.97 -9.80 12.94
N ILE A 112 -1.58 -8.78 12.36
CA ILE A 112 -0.89 -7.59 11.86
C ILE A 112 -0.60 -6.58 12.97
N ALA A 113 -1.34 -6.63 14.07
CA ALA A 113 -1.28 -5.61 15.13
C ALA A 113 -1.04 -6.19 16.51
N HIS A 114 -0.18 -5.51 17.27
CA HIS A 114 -0.05 -5.80 18.70
C HIS A 114 -1.23 -5.20 19.47
N TRP A 115 -2.03 -6.07 20.10
CA TRP A 115 -3.17 -5.65 20.89
C TRP A 115 -2.73 -5.09 22.25
N LYS A 116 -3.14 -3.86 22.52
CA LYS A 116 -3.02 -3.26 23.86
C LYS A 116 -4.42 -3.09 24.47
N GLY A 117 -4.81 -4.04 25.33
CA GLY A 117 -6.13 -4.03 25.94
C GLY A 117 -7.25 -4.36 24.96
N LYS A 118 -8.51 -4.10 25.39
CA LYS A 118 -9.71 -4.50 24.64
C LYS A 118 -10.10 -3.56 23.50
N HIS A 119 -9.66 -2.30 23.58
CA HIS A 119 -10.19 -1.21 22.73
C HIS A 119 -9.10 -0.39 22.05
N TYR A 120 -7.84 -0.72 22.27
CA TYR A 120 -6.73 0.02 21.72
C TYR A 120 -5.78 -0.90 20.97
N GLN A 121 -5.32 -0.44 19.84
CA GLN A 121 -4.44 -1.17 18.95
C GLN A 121 -3.40 -0.20 18.36
N ASN A 122 -2.17 -0.65 18.29
CA ASN A 122 -1.11 0.06 17.61
C ASN A 122 -0.19 -0.90 16.89
N GLY A 123 0.43 -0.44 15.82
CA GLY A 123 1.46 -1.16 15.09
C GLY A 123 2.71 -0.31 14.92
N ILE A 124 3.86 -0.95 15.07
CA ILE A 124 5.17 -0.41 14.71
C ILE A 124 5.89 -1.55 14.01
N HIS A 125 6.11 -1.41 12.70
CA HIS A 125 6.74 -2.40 11.87
C HIS A 125 8.02 -1.81 11.28
N LEU A 126 9.08 -2.58 11.29
CA LEU A 126 10.32 -2.25 10.60
C LEU A 126 10.78 -3.51 9.87
N LEU A 127 10.69 -3.50 8.57
CA LEU A 127 10.97 -4.65 7.72
C LEU A 127 12.05 -4.30 6.69
N PRO A 128 12.94 -5.22 6.33
CA PRO A 128 13.78 -5.06 5.17
C PRO A 128 12.89 -5.01 3.91
N PHE A 129 13.27 -4.18 2.96
CA PHE A 129 12.66 -4.11 1.65
C PHE A 129 13.67 -4.56 0.60
N PHE A 130 13.28 -5.49 -0.25
CA PHE A 130 14.09 -5.95 -1.37
C PHE A 130 13.20 -6.31 -2.56
N ARG A 131 13.55 -5.83 -3.74
CA ARG A 131 12.89 -6.19 -4.99
C ARG A 131 13.91 -6.38 -6.10
N GLY A 132 13.82 -7.52 -6.79
CA GLY A 132 14.49 -7.77 -8.06
C GLY A 132 13.45 -7.86 -9.17
N GLN A 133 13.69 -7.22 -10.30
CA GLN A 133 12.78 -7.20 -11.43
C GLN A 133 13.51 -7.42 -12.74
N ILE A 134 12.95 -8.25 -13.62
CA ILE A 134 13.43 -8.48 -14.97
C ILE A 134 12.26 -8.32 -15.95
N ASN A 135 12.46 -7.50 -16.97
CA ASN A 135 11.51 -7.33 -18.08
C ASN A 135 11.97 -8.09 -19.30
N ILE A 136 11.11 -8.93 -19.87
CA ILE A 136 11.36 -9.70 -21.11
C ILE A 136 10.15 -9.52 -22.04
N GLY A 137 10.28 -8.63 -23.01
CA GLY A 137 9.16 -8.26 -23.88
C GLY A 137 8.01 -7.64 -23.09
N ASN A 138 6.86 -8.29 -23.08
CA ASN A 138 5.68 -7.84 -22.34
C ASN A 138 5.57 -8.45 -20.94
N PHE A 139 6.53 -9.30 -20.54
CA PHE A 139 6.54 -9.92 -19.22
C PHE A 139 7.45 -9.17 -18.27
N ASN A 140 6.96 -8.94 -17.05
CA ASN A 140 7.73 -8.53 -15.89
C ASN A 140 7.75 -9.65 -14.88
N PHE A 141 8.93 -10.08 -14.48
CA PHE A 141 9.16 -11.04 -13.42
C PHE A 141 9.69 -10.29 -12.21
N VAL A 142 9.05 -10.44 -11.08
CA VAL A 142 9.39 -9.75 -9.82
C VAL A 142 9.65 -10.79 -8.74
N LEU A 143 10.70 -10.59 -7.97
CA LEU A 143 11.07 -11.40 -6.81
C LEU A 143 11.36 -10.48 -5.63
N GLY A 144 10.90 -10.85 -4.44
CA GLY A 144 10.97 -10.03 -3.23
C GLY A 144 9.69 -9.26 -3.02
N ASP A 145 9.75 -7.99 -2.63
CA ASP A 145 8.55 -7.17 -2.42
C ASP A 145 7.86 -6.90 -3.75
N ILE A 146 6.64 -7.43 -3.91
CA ILE A 146 5.90 -7.41 -5.16
C ILE A 146 5.15 -6.09 -5.36
N TYR A 147 4.66 -5.85 -6.56
CA TYR A 147 3.86 -4.67 -6.90
C TYR A 147 2.37 -4.92 -6.68
N GLY A 148 1.60 -3.85 -6.54
CA GLY A 148 0.14 -3.90 -6.49
C GLY A 148 -0.45 -3.59 -5.11
N GLY A 149 0.38 -3.52 -4.07
CA GLY A 149 -0.09 -3.37 -2.70
C GLY A 149 -1.08 -4.48 -2.33
N SER A 150 -1.96 -4.24 -1.39
CA SER A 150 -2.97 -5.24 -1.00
C SER A 150 -4.09 -5.43 -2.02
N SER A 151 -4.23 -4.50 -2.96
CA SER A 151 -5.36 -4.50 -3.91
C SER A 151 -5.11 -5.30 -5.17
N HIS A 152 -3.87 -5.36 -5.67
CA HIS A 152 -3.53 -5.93 -6.99
C HIS A 152 -4.52 -5.53 -8.10
N ARG A 153 -5.11 -4.34 -8.02
CA ARG A 153 -6.20 -3.84 -8.87
C ARG A 153 -7.47 -4.70 -8.86
N LEU A 154 -7.67 -5.48 -7.81
CA LEU A 154 -8.89 -6.26 -7.62
C LEU A 154 -10.07 -5.33 -7.30
N ILE A 155 -11.28 -5.79 -7.59
CA ILE A 155 -12.50 -5.09 -7.20
C ILE A 155 -12.73 -5.22 -5.68
N LEU A 156 -13.32 -4.20 -5.07
CA LEU A 156 -13.54 -4.09 -3.63
C LEU A 156 -14.04 -5.36 -2.91
N PRO A 157 -14.95 -6.19 -3.48
CA PRO A 157 -15.36 -7.42 -2.81
C PRO A 157 -14.27 -8.50 -2.67
N LEU A 158 -13.16 -8.37 -3.40
CA LEU A 158 -12.09 -9.37 -3.41
C LEU A 158 -10.89 -9.00 -2.54
N TYR A 159 -10.84 -7.77 -2.01
CA TYR A 159 -9.79 -7.35 -1.11
C TYR A 159 -10.31 -6.38 -0.04
N ASN A 160 -9.55 -6.18 1.02
CA ASN A 160 -9.87 -5.20 2.05
C ASN A 160 -9.03 -3.93 1.86
N PRO A 161 -9.63 -2.78 1.47
CA PRO A 161 -8.91 -1.53 1.24
C PRO A 161 -8.27 -0.94 2.50
N GLU A 162 -8.65 -1.41 3.68
CA GLU A 162 -8.03 -1.00 4.94
C GLU A 162 -6.57 -1.45 5.03
N LEU A 163 -6.22 -2.55 4.36
CA LEU A 163 -4.87 -3.09 4.34
C LEU A 163 -3.88 -2.20 3.59
N ASP A 164 -4.31 -1.37 2.64
CA ASP A 164 -3.44 -0.40 1.95
C ASP A 164 -2.78 0.60 2.91
N LEU A 165 -3.38 0.81 4.09
CA LEU A 165 -2.86 1.70 5.12
C LEU A 165 -1.91 1.01 6.11
N THR A 166 -2.18 -0.25 6.45
CA THR A 166 -1.57 -0.92 7.62
C THR A 166 -0.97 -2.28 7.36
N SER A 167 -1.05 -2.82 6.14
CA SER A 167 -0.37 -4.07 5.82
C SER A 167 1.13 -3.88 5.62
N ASP A 168 1.86 -4.93 5.91
CA ASP A 168 3.24 -5.05 5.48
C ASP A 168 3.31 -5.22 3.96
N PRO A 169 4.43 -4.86 3.33
CA PRO A 169 4.65 -5.16 1.92
C PRO A 169 4.51 -6.65 1.64
N GLU A 170 3.81 -6.99 0.59
CA GLU A 170 3.73 -8.37 0.15
C GLU A 170 5.04 -8.81 -0.48
N SER A 171 5.60 -9.92 0.01
CA SER A 171 6.87 -10.45 -0.49
C SER A 171 6.66 -11.81 -1.12
N GLY A 172 7.26 -12.03 -2.30
CA GLY A 172 7.07 -13.28 -3.00
C GLY A 172 7.61 -13.29 -4.42
N PHE A 173 6.84 -13.90 -5.30
CA PHE A 173 7.11 -13.96 -6.72
C PHE A 173 5.88 -13.49 -7.50
N GLN A 174 6.10 -12.62 -8.50
CA GLN A 174 5.02 -12.06 -9.32
C GLN A 174 5.39 -12.10 -10.79
N VAL A 175 4.43 -12.39 -11.63
CA VAL A 175 4.53 -12.29 -13.08
C VAL A 175 3.43 -11.36 -13.58
N ILE A 176 3.84 -10.27 -14.21
CA ILE A 176 2.94 -9.32 -14.85
C ILE A 176 3.13 -9.40 -16.34
N TYR A 177 2.05 -9.65 -17.08
CA TYR A 177 2.03 -9.57 -18.55
C TYR A 177 1.13 -8.41 -18.95
N ASP A 178 1.67 -7.48 -19.73
CA ASP A 178 0.97 -6.25 -20.07
C ASP A 178 1.06 -5.93 -21.57
N THR A 179 -0.12 -5.76 -22.15
CA THR A 179 -0.30 -5.31 -23.54
C THR A 179 -1.42 -4.27 -23.60
N PRO A 180 -1.58 -3.50 -24.69
CA PRO A 180 -2.67 -2.54 -24.81
C PRO A 180 -4.08 -3.14 -24.71
N ARG A 181 -4.22 -4.46 -24.84
CA ARG A 181 -5.52 -5.15 -24.87
C ARG A 181 -5.72 -6.14 -23.74
N PHE A 182 -4.64 -6.55 -23.08
CA PHE A 182 -4.69 -7.60 -22.07
C PHE A 182 -3.66 -7.35 -20.99
N HIS A 183 -4.11 -7.40 -19.75
CA HIS A 183 -3.29 -7.33 -18.55
C HIS A 183 -3.52 -8.58 -17.70
N LEU A 184 -2.43 -9.22 -17.27
CA LEU A 184 -2.43 -10.34 -16.35
C LEU A 184 -1.45 -10.05 -15.23
N ASP A 185 -1.92 -10.16 -14.00
CA ASP A 185 -1.10 -10.13 -12.79
C ASP A 185 -1.32 -11.43 -12.01
N THR A 186 -0.23 -12.14 -11.79
CA THR A 186 -0.23 -13.39 -11.02
C THR A 186 0.90 -13.37 -10.02
N TRP A 187 0.61 -13.74 -8.78
CA TRP A 187 1.60 -13.69 -7.71
C TRP A 187 1.44 -14.82 -6.70
N ILE A 188 2.53 -15.06 -5.98
CA ILE A 188 2.59 -15.88 -4.77
C ILE A 188 3.13 -14.98 -3.67
N ASN A 189 2.33 -14.77 -2.64
CA ASN A 189 2.72 -14.01 -1.45
C ASN A 189 3.18 -14.98 -0.36
N TRP A 190 4.43 -14.84 0.11
CA TRP A 190 5.01 -15.64 1.18
C TRP A 190 4.65 -15.04 2.54
N GLN A 191 3.54 -15.46 3.12
CA GLN A 191 3.02 -14.86 4.34
C GLN A 191 3.67 -15.40 5.62
N SER A 192 4.11 -16.65 5.63
CA SER A 192 4.77 -17.26 6.80
C SER A 192 5.53 -18.53 6.44
N PHE A 193 6.47 -18.90 7.31
CA PHE A 193 7.04 -20.24 7.31
C PHE A 193 6.13 -21.16 8.14
N ILE A 194 5.85 -22.36 7.61
CA ILE A 194 5.13 -23.39 8.32
C ILE A 194 6.19 -24.27 9.00
N PHE A 195 6.17 -24.29 10.33
CA PHE A 195 6.99 -25.20 11.13
C PHE A 195 6.19 -26.46 11.47
N GLU A 196 6.87 -27.58 11.71
CA GLU A 196 6.24 -28.85 12.06
C GLU A 196 5.37 -28.77 13.32
N SER A 197 5.67 -27.81 14.20
CA SER A 197 4.92 -27.55 15.44
C SER A 197 3.71 -26.61 15.27
N ASP A 198 3.52 -26.04 14.08
CA ASP A 198 2.40 -25.14 13.84
C ASP A 198 1.08 -25.94 13.79
N THR A 199 0.14 -25.57 14.65
CA THR A 199 -1.22 -26.10 14.61
C THR A 199 -2.05 -25.25 13.66
N HIS A 200 -2.55 -25.86 12.61
CA HIS A 200 -3.47 -25.24 11.64
C HIS A 200 -4.91 -25.33 12.12
#